data_fe5dc1dce1b65d44405566f2e86b1375
#
_entry.id   fe5dc1dce1b65d44405566f2e86b1375
#
_cell.length_a   1.000
_cell.length_b   1.000
_cell.length_c   1.000
_cell.angle_alpha   90.00
_cell.angle_beta   90.00
_cell.angle_gamma   90.00
#
_symmetry.space_group_name_H-M   'P 1'
#
loop_
_entity.id
_entity.type
_entity.pdbx_description
1 polymer ?
#
loop_
_entity_poly.entity_id
_entity_poly.type
_entity_poly.pdbx_seq_one_letter_code
_entity_poly.pdbx_strand_id
1 'polypeptide(L)' 'MSIELEELNNEKERLEGDRKVLLDRLQEYQQGLTQTQQQIQAIGGAIQTCNFFIGKIQSPQESEDKEESSDDDS' A
#
# COMPACT_ATOMS: atom_id res chain seq x y z
N MET A 1 3.43 26.64 -47.02
CA MET A 1 3.44 26.22 -46.20
C MET A 1 4.45 26.36 -45.14
N SER A 2 5.13 27.48 -45.06
CA SER A 2 5.94 27.71 -43.89
C SER A 2 5.12 27.75 -42.62
N ILE A 3 3.84 28.16 -42.75
CA ILE A 3 2.97 28.19 -41.60
C ILE A 3 2.81 26.79 -41.00
N GLU A 4 2.91 25.78 -41.85
CA GLU A 4 2.73 24.42 -41.35
C GLU A 4 3.88 24.00 -40.44
N LEU A 5 5.08 24.41 -40.74
CA LEU A 5 6.21 24.08 -39.89
C LEU A 5 6.09 24.73 -38.52
N GLU A 6 5.73 26.01 -38.51
CA GLU A 6 5.58 26.71 -37.25
C GLU A 6 4.46 26.11 -36.41
N GLU A 7 3.34 25.82 -37.07
CA GLU A 7 2.20 25.22 -36.37
C GLU A 7 2.57 23.85 -35.82
N LEU A 8 3.31 23.07 -36.58
CA LEU A 8 3.74 21.75 -36.12
C LEU A 8 4.68 21.84 -34.93
N ASN A 9 5.59 22.81 -34.98
CA ASN A 9 6.49 23.01 -33.84
C ASN A 9 5.73 23.43 -32.59
N ASN A 10 4.75 24.32 -32.75
CA ASN A 10 3.96 24.77 -31.66
C ASN A 10 3.12 23.61 -31.04
N GLU A 11 2.57 22.82 -31.94
CA GLU A 11 1.79 21.66 -31.51
C GLU A 11 2.68 20.64 -30.81
N LYS A 12 3.88 20.46 -31.31
CA LYS A 12 4.85 19.55 -30.71
C LYS A 12 5.17 20.00 -29.29
N GLU A 13 5.40 21.30 -29.11
CA GLU A 13 5.72 21.81 -27.79
C GLU A 13 4.56 21.60 -26.83
N ARG A 14 3.34 21.83 -27.32
CA ARG A 14 2.15 21.63 -26.48
C ARG A 14 2.03 20.18 -26.07
N LEU A 15 2.24 19.27 -27.01
CA LEU A 15 2.14 17.85 -26.71
C LEU A 15 3.24 17.39 -25.77
N GLU A 16 4.45 17.93 -25.94
CA GLU A 16 5.54 17.58 -25.04
C GLU A 16 5.25 18.06 -23.62
N GLY A 17 4.64 19.24 -23.52
CA GLY A 17 4.24 19.74 -22.21
C GLY A 17 3.17 18.88 -21.57
N ASP A 18 2.17 18.48 -22.38
CA ASP A 18 1.11 17.61 -21.88
C ASP A 18 1.69 16.27 -21.43
N ARG A 19 2.63 15.74 -22.20
CA ARG A 19 3.24 14.48 -21.82
C ARG A 19 3.98 14.58 -20.51
N LYS A 20 4.69 15.69 -20.31
CA LYS A 20 5.43 15.89 -19.08
C LYS A 20 4.48 15.92 -17.88
N VAL A 21 3.37 16.62 -18.02
CA VAL A 21 2.38 16.69 -16.95
C VAL A 21 1.85 15.29 -16.60
N LEU A 22 1.56 14.50 -17.63
CA LEU A 22 1.04 13.16 -17.41
C LEU A 22 2.08 12.25 -16.79
N LEU A 23 3.34 12.40 -17.18
CA LEU A 23 4.42 11.61 -16.58
C LEU A 23 4.59 11.97 -15.11
N ASP A 24 4.48 13.25 -14.78
CA ASP A 24 4.57 13.68 -13.40
C ASP A 24 3.42 13.08 -12.58
N ARG A 25 2.21 13.08 -13.14
CA ARG A 25 1.07 12.48 -12.46
C ARG A 25 1.27 10.98 -12.25
N LEU A 26 1.78 10.32 -13.26
CA LEU A 26 2.04 8.89 -13.14
C LEU A 26 2.99 8.61 -11.99
N GLN A 27 4.04 9.42 -11.88
CA GLN A 27 5.00 9.25 -10.80
C GLN A 27 4.34 9.46 -9.44
N GLU A 28 3.49 10.47 -9.34
CA GLU A 28 2.77 10.73 -8.09
C GLU A 28 1.84 9.57 -7.74
N TYR A 29 1.15 9.03 -8.74
CA TYR A 29 0.26 7.90 -8.50
C TYR A 29 1.03 6.68 -8.05
N GLN A 30 2.20 6.45 -8.65
CA GLN A 30 3.02 5.31 -8.27
C GLN A 30 3.53 5.45 -6.84
N GLN A 31 3.91 6.65 -6.44
CA GLN A 31 4.33 6.89 -5.08
C GLN A 31 3.17 6.69 -4.10
N GLY A 32 1.99 7.19 -4.47
CA GLY A 32 0.81 6.99 -3.65
C GLY A 32 0.45 5.53 -3.51
N LEU A 33 0.58 4.79 -4.60
CA LEU A 33 0.31 3.35 -4.57
C LEU A 33 1.26 2.64 -3.63
N THR A 34 2.54 2.97 -3.70
CA THR A 34 3.54 2.35 -2.84
C THR A 34 3.24 2.65 -1.38
N GLN A 35 2.92 3.90 -1.07
CA GLN A 35 2.59 4.28 0.30
C GLN A 35 1.36 3.55 0.81
N THR A 36 0.35 3.46 -0.05
CA THR A 36 -0.88 2.77 0.32
C THR A 36 -0.61 1.30 0.59
N GLN A 37 0.20 0.68 -0.24
CA GLN A 37 0.56 -0.72 -0.03
C GLN A 37 1.29 -0.93 1.28
N GLN A 38 2.18 0.00 1.63
CA GLN A 38 2.90 -0.08 2.89
C GLN A 38 1.94 0.07 4.07
N GLN A 39 0.96 0.95 3.95
CA GLN A 39 -0.03 1.15 5.00
C GLN A 39 -0.88 -0.11 5.19
N ILE A 40 -1.25 -0.75 4.09
CA ILE A 40 -2.02 -1.98 4.15
C ILE A 40 -1.22 -3.06 4.88
N GLN A 41 0.06 -3.18 4.56
CA GLN A 41 0.91 -4.16 5.21
C GLN A 41 1.06 -3.88 6.70
N ALA A 42 1.21 -2.62 7.06
CA ALA A 42 1.35 -2.24 8.47
C ALA A 42 0.08 -2.57 9.24
N ILE A 43 -1.08 -2.28 8.65
CA ILE A 43 -2.35 -2.57 9.29
C ILE A 43 -2.53 -4.08 9.41
N GLY A 44 -2.16 -4.83 8.37
CA GLY A 44 -2.24 -6.27 8.41
C GLY A 44 -1.41 -6.86 9.54
N GLY A 45 -0.22 -6.33 9.74
CA GLY A 45 0.63 -6.77 10.83
C GLY A 45 0.03 -6.44 12.19
N ALA A 46 -0.57 -5.26 12.31
CA ALA A 46 -1.23 -4.89 13.55
C ALA A 46 -2.41 -5.80 13.86
N ILE A 47 -3.17 -6.16 12.82
CA ILE A 47 -4.29 -7.06 12.98
C ILE A 47 -3.80 -8.42 13.44
N GLN A 48 -2.73 -8.93 12.86
CA GLN A 48 -2.17 -10.20 13.27
C GLN A 48 -1.75 -10.18 14.73
N THR A 49 -1.14 -9.08 15.15
CA THR A 49 -0.73 -8.95 16.55
C THR A 49 -1.93 -8.95 17.47
N CYS A 50 -2.98 -8.24 17.10
CA CYS A 50 -4.20 -8.23 17.90
C CYS A 50 -4.80 -9.63 17.99
N ASN A 51 -4.84 -10.33 16.86
CA ASN A 51 -5.38 -11.69 16.84
C ASN A 51 -4.57 -12.62 17.74
N PHE A 52 -3.25 -12.44 17.72
CA PHE A 52 -2.39 -13.24 18.58
C PHE A 52 -2.76 -13.05 20.06
N PHE A 53 -2.91 -11.80 20.47
CA PHE A 53 -3.23 -11.53 21.88
C PHE A 53 -4.66 -11.92 22.22
N ILE A 54 -5.58 -11.74 21.27
CA ILE A 54 -6.96 -12.19 21.50
C ILE A 54 -6.98 -13.69 21.72
N GLY A 55 -6.23 -14.43 20.91
CA GLY A 55 -6.14 -15.87 21.09
C GLY A 55 -5.61 -16.25 22.44
N LYS A 56 -4.61 -15.52 22.92
CA LYS A 56 -4.06 -15.80 24.24
C LYS A 56 -5.06 -15.55 25.35
N ILE A 57 -5.86 -14.51 25.22
CA ILE A 57 -6.86 -14.19 26.23
C ILE A 57 -7.97 -15.23 26.23
N GLN A 58 -8.38 -15.68 25.06
CA GLN A 58 -9.48 -16.62 24.92
C GLN A 58 -9.07 -18.05 25.24
N SER A 59 -7.79 -18.35 25.23
CA SER A 59 -7.30 -19.69 25.49
C SER A 59 -6.18 -19.64 26.53
N PRO A 60 -6.47 -19.16 27.72
CA PRO A 60 -5.42 -18.99 28.74
C PRO A 60 -4.82 -20.31 29.22
N GLN A 61 -5.56 -21.39 29.12
CA GLN A 61 -5.04 -22.67 29.60
C GLN A 61 -3.88 -23.16 28.75
N GLU A 62 -3.84 -22.73 27.60
CA GLU A 62 -2.78 -23.18 26.70
C GLU A 62 -1.43 -22.61 27.06
N SER A 63 -1.49 -21.65 27.85
CA SER A 63 -0.24 -21.05 28.25
C SER A 63 0.13 -21.50 29.61
N GLU A 64 -0.38 -21.86 29.84
CA GLU A 64 -0.28 -21.83 30.83
C GLU A 64 -0.15 -22.38 31.24
N ASP A 65 -0.59 -22.55 30.88
CA ASP A 65 -1.06 -22.95 31.29
C ASP A 65 -1.01 -23.51 31.06
N LYS A 66 -0.66 -23.95 30.67
CA LYS A 66 -1.19 -24.37 30.68
C LYS A 66 -1.35 -24.60 30.66
N GLU A 67 -0.97 -24.83 30.62
CA GLU A 67 -1.62 -25.06 30.90
C GLU A 67 -1.97 -25.31 30.89
N GLU A 68 -1.62 -25.81 31.02
CA GLU A 68 -2.45 -26.09 31.30
C GLU A 68 -2.90 -26.38 31.11
N SER A 69 -2.47 -26.94 31.12
CA SER A 69 -3.38 -27.20 31.21
C SER A 69 -3.64 -27.57 31.01
N SER A 70 -3.36 -27.96 30.90
CA SER A 70 -4.16 -28.23 30.97
C SER A 70 -4.39 -28.57 30.83
N ASP A 71 -4.10 -28.87 30.79
CA ASP A 71 -4.82 -29.16 30.91
C ASP A 71 -5.10 -29.54 30.79
N ASP A 72 -4.83 -29.79 30.66
CA ASP A 72 -5.57 -30.04 30.81
C ASP A 72 -5.90 -30.37 30.69
N ASP A 73 -5.80 -30.70 30.62
CA ASP A 73 -6.53 -30.86 30.66
C ASP A 73 -6.85 -30.93 30.58
N SER A 74 -6.73 -30.97 30.22
CA SER A 74 -7.52 -30.71 30.44
C SER A 74 -7.82 -30.55 30.41
#